data_4f39d5c28d51f4e40fecd9ded40d8697
#
_entry.id   4f39d5c28d51f4e40fecd9ded40d8697
#
_cell.length_a   1.000
_cell.length_b   1.000
_cell.length_c   1.000
_cell.angle_alpha   90.00
_cell.angle_beta   90.00
_cell.angle_gamma   90.00
#
_symmetry.space_group_name_H-M   'P 1'
#
loop_
_entity.id
_entity.type
_entity.pdbx_description
1 polymer ?
#
loop_
_entity_poly.entity_id
_entity_poly.type
_entity_poly.pdbx_seq_one_letter_code
_entity_poly.pdbx_strand_id
1 'polypeptide(L)'
;MPNVNRNGYDEYLKQHIPGAIFFDLDKNSDAKTDLPHMLPEASIWEEILSNLGISNDDRIIIYDNSDVLSSCRCWYNFLYFGHDPNLVGVLDGGLKKWILENKVVNSNKIKIQKSKYKSQENKNLVKNKNQIDLNINIKDFFVVDARSKERFEGKVPDPRKNVRSGSIPNSFCLPFKEILNEDNTFKKTEEISKKFIQIIDIKHNNIVFSCGSGVTACVLALAYSLVNNKYSPKIYYGSWAEYGKI
;
A
#
# COMPACT_ATOMS: atom_id res chain seq x y z
N MET A 1 -12.98 1.83 -1.92
CA MET A 1 -12.53 3.25 -1.84
C MET A 1 -13.72 4.17 -1.78
N PRO A 2 -13.76 5.20 -0.91
CA PRO A 2 -14.86 6.15 -0.89
C PRO A 2 -15.06 6.79 -2.27
N ASN A 3 -16.31 6.90 -2.71
CA ASN A 3 -16.71 7.58 -3.96
C ASN A 3 -16.17 7.00 -5.27
N VAL A 4 -15.73 5.75 -5.31
CA VAL A 4 -15.33 5.06 -6.54
C VAL A 4 -16.37 4.04 -6.91
N ASN A 5 -17.06 4.27 -8.04
CA ASN A 5 -18.07 3.34 -8.58
C ASN A 5 -17.40 2.39 -9.59
N ARG A 6 -16.48 1.55 -9.10
CA ARG A 6 -15.76 0.53 -9.89
C ARG A 6 -15.70 -0.77 -9.09
N ASN A 7 -15.77 -1.90 -9.80
CA ASN A 7 -15.59 -3.22 -9.23
C ASN A 7 -14.36 -3.88 -9.86
N GLY A 8 -13.31 -4.08 -9.05
CA GLY A 8 -12.05 -4.66 -9.53
C GLY A 8 -12.18 -6.09 -10.02
N TYR A 9 -13.10 -6.88 -9.44
CA TYR A 9 -13.36 -8.25 -9.89
C TYR A 9 -14.02 -8.28 -11.26
N ASP A 10 -15.02 -7.41 -11.51
CA ASP A 10 -15.68 -7.31 -12.80
C ASP A 10 -14.71 -6.83 -13.90
N GLU A 11 -13.78 -5.93 -13.56
CA GLU A 11 -12.72 -5.50 -14.46
C GLU A 11 -11.74 -6.65 -14.78
N TYR A 12 -11.33 -7.41 -13.77
CA TYR A 12 -10.51 -8.61 -13.95
C TYR A 12 -11.16 -9.66 -14.85
N LEU A 13 -12.47 -9.91 -14.68
CA LEU A 13 -13.20 -10.85 -15.53
C LEU A 13 -13.27 -10.41 -16.99
N LYS A 14 -13.24 -9.11 -17.27
CA LYS A 14 -13.24 -8.58 -18.64
C LYS A 14 -11.87 -8.73 -19.31
N GLN A 15 -10.81 -8.37 -18.57
CA GLN A 15 -9.44 -8.50 -19.07
C GLN A 15 -8.41 -8.48 -17.94
N HIS A 16 -7.39 -9.30 -18.05
CA HIS A 16 -6.27 -9.38 -17.14
C HIS A 16 -5.00 -9.89 -17.86
N ILE A 17 -3.85 -9.74 -17.24
CA ILE A 17 -2.59 -10.33 -17.73
C ILE A 17 -2.72 -11.85 -17.71
N PRO A 18 -2.34 -12.57 -18.80
CA PRO A 18 -2.47 -14.02 -18.85
C PRO A 18 -1.85 -14.73 -17.64
N GLY A 19 -2.62 -15.60 -17.00
CA GLY A 19 -2.18 -16.34 -15.81
C GLY A 19 -2.33 -15.57 -14.49
N ALA A 20 -2.82 -14.32 -14.50
CA ALA A 20 -3.02 -13.55 -13.28
C ALA A 20 -4.18 -14.08 -12.44
N ILE A 21 -4.01 -14.06 -11.13
CA ILE A 21 -5.02 -14.43 -10.13
C ILE A 21 -5.55 -13.14 -9.47
N PHE A 22 -6.88 -13.07 -9.26
CA PHE A 22 -7.47 -11.92 -8.61
C PHE A 22 -7.29 -11.96 -7.09
N PHE A 23 -6.79 -10.86 -6.53
CA PHE A 23 -6.71 -10.63 -5.09
C PHE A 23 -7.60 -9.45 -4.70
N ASP A 24 -8.61 -9.69 -3.85
CA ASP A 24 -9.52 -8.66 -3.35
C ASP A 24 -8.97 -8.06 -2.05
N LEU A 25 -8.37 -6.87 -2.14
CA LEU A 25 -7.79 -6.22 -0.97
C LEU A 25 -8.82 -5.91 0.12
N ASP A 26 -10.02 -5.51 -0.26
CA ASP A 26 -11.07 -5.16 0.71
C ASP A 26 -11.59 -6.39 1.45
N LYS A 27 -11.89 -7.47 0.73
CA LYS A 27 -12.38 -8.74 1.33
C LYS A 27 -11.31 -9.45 2.15
N ASN A 28 -10.05 -9.32 1.76
CA ASN A 28 -8.91 -9.96 2.42
C ASN A 28 -8.29 -9.09 3.52
N SER A 29 -8.98 -8.04 3.94
CA SER A 29 -8.67 -7.23 5.12
C SER A 29 -9.38 -7.75 6.36
N ASP A 30 -8.97 -7.28 7.54
CA ASP A 30 -9.61 -7.67 8.81
C ASP A 30 -11.08 -7.22 8.84
N ALA A 31 -12.00 -8.17 8.92
CA ALA A 31 -13.44 -7.93 8.98
C ALA A 31 -13.95 -7.63 10.40
N LYS A 32 -13.10 -7.72 11.44
CA LYS A 32 -13.48 -7.51 12.84
C LYS A 32 -13.43 -6.03 13.26
N THR A 33 -13.05 -5.14 12.35
CA THR A 33 -12.91 -3.71 12.61
C THR A 33 -13.62 -2.87 11.55
N ASP A 34 -14.12 -1.70 11.95
CA ASP A 34 -14.67 -0.70 11.04
C ASP A 34 -13.58 0.10 10.28
N LEU A 35 -12.31 -0.08 10.65
CA LEU A 35 -11.20 0.59 9.97
C LEU A 35 -10.91 -0.11 8.63
N PRO A 36 -10.83 0.64 7.53
CA PRO A 36 -10.61 0.03 6.21
C PRO A 36 -9.18 -0.50 6.07
N HIS A 37 -9.05 -1.61 5.35
CA HIS A 37 -7.77 -2.19 4.92
C HIS A 37 -6.84 -2.62 6.08
N MET A 38 -7.36 -2.92 7.25
CA MET A 38 -6.55 -3.46 8.35
C MET A 38 -6.00 -4.83 7.98
N LEU A 39 -4.81 -5.15 8.49
CA LEU A 39 -4.18 -6.44 8.23
C LEU A 39 -5.00 -7.56 8.89
N PRO A 40 -5.29 -8.67 8.18
CA PRO A 40 -5.99 -9.80 8.76
C PRO A 40 -5.09 -10.54 9.77
N GLU A 41 -5.66 -11.45 10.53
CA GLU A 41 -4.87 -12.38 11.35
C GLU A 41 -4.00 -13.29 10.46
N ALA A 42 -2.86 -13.73 11.00
CA ALA A 42 -1.89 -14.56 10.28
C ALA A 42 -2.52 -15.85 9.70
N SER A 43 -3.38 -16.51 10.47
CA SER A 43 -4.10 -17.73 10.03
C SER A 43 -5.04 -17.46 8.84
N ILE A 44 -5.70 -16.32 8.83
CA ILE A 44 -6.59 -15.91 7.72
C ILE A 44 -5.76 -15.60 6.47
N TRP A 45 -4.62 -14.92 6.63
CA TRP A 45 -3.69 -14.66 5.52
C TRP A 45 -3.15 -15.95 4.90
N GLU A 46 -2.75 -16.92 5.75
CA GLU A 46 -2.30 -18.26 5.31
C GLU A 46 -3.39 -18.99 4.50
N GLU A 47 -4.64 -18.93 4.96
CA GLU A 47 -5.77 -19.54 4.27
C GLU A 47 -6.04 -18.88 2.91
N ILE A 48 -6.04 -17.54 2.87
CA ILE A 48 -6.23 -16.76 1.63
C ILE A 48 -5.19 -17.18 0.59
N LEU A 49 -3.89 -17.14 0.94
CA LEU A 49 -2.83 -17.44 -0.01
C LEU A 49 -2.81 -18.91 -0.42
N SER A 50 -3.06 -19.81 0.52
CA SER A 50 -3.16 -21.25 0.21
C SER A 50 -4.32 -21.54 -0.75
N ASN A 51 -5.47 -20.87 -0.60
CA ASN A 51 -6.60 -20.99 -1.51
C ASN A 51 -6.33 -20.38 -2.88
N LEU A 52 -5.44 -19.37 -2.96
CA LEU A 52 -4.97 -18.78 -4.22
C LEU A 52 -3.83 -19.59 -4.86
N GLY A 53 -3.42 -20.71 -4.26
CA GLY A 53 -2.36 -21.56 -4.79
C GLY A 53 -0.96 -20.96 -4.65
N ILE A 54 -0.77 -20.02 -3.72
CA ILE A 54 0.51 -19.34 -3.48
C ILE A 54 1.25 -20.03 -2.34
N SER A 55 2.53 -20.33 -2.55
CA SER A 55 3.48 -20.91 -1.59
C SER A 55 4.56 -19.88 -1.19
N ASN A 56 5.30 -20.15 -0.13
CA ASN A 56 6.34 -19.22 0.36
C ASN A 56 7.52 -19.02 -0.61
N ASP A 57 7.77 -19.99 -1.49
CA ASP A 57 8.88 -19.96 -2.44
C ASP A 57 8.50 -19.39 -3.82
N ASP A 58 7.23 -18.98 -3.99
CA ASP A 58 6.74 -18.45 -5.26
C ASP A 58 7.24 -17.02 -5.49
N ARG A 59 7.62 -16.73 -6.73
CA ARG A 59 7.85 -15.34 -7.17
C ARG A 59 6.53 -14.67 -7.49
N ILE A 60 6.21 -13.61 -6.76
CA ILE A 60 4.95 -12.87 -6.85
C ILE A 60 5.17 -11.54 -7.56
N ILE A 61 4.49 -11.32 -8.67
CA ILE A 61 4.42 -9.99 -9.32
C ILE A 61 2.99 -9.47 -9.18
N ILE A 62 2.86 -8.35 -8.51
CA ILE A 62 1.57 -7.74 -8.18
C ILE A 62 1.31 -6.57 -9.11
N TYR A 63 0.12 -6.50 -9.67
CA TYR A 63 -0.31 -5.33 -10.44
C TYR A 63 -1.75 -4.95 -10.07
N ASP A 64 -2.13 -3.75 -10.42
CA ASP A 64 -3.50 -3.27 -10.30
C ASP A 64 -3.94 -2.47 -11.53
N ASN A 65 -5.21 -2.07 -11.52
CA ASN A 65 -5.81 -1.14 -12.47
C ASN A 65 -6.40 0.08 -11.73
N SER A 66 -5.90 0.38 -10.52
CA SER A 66 -6.41 1.45 -9.68
C SER A 66 -5.61 2.74 -9.85
N ASP A 67 -6.25 3.88 -9.50
CA ASP A 67 -5.59 5.18 -9.52
C ASP A 67 -4.83 5.50 -8.21
N VAL A 68 -4.73 4.51 -7.31
CA VAL A 68 -4.07 4.64 -5.99
C VAL A 68 -2.97 3.63 -5.78
N LEU A 69 -2.59 2.89 -6.83
CA LEU A 69 -1.55 1.85 -6.78
C LEU A 69 -1.75 0.90 -5.59
N SER A 70 -2.95 0.29 -5.52
CA SER A 70 -3.29 -0.67 -4.46
C SER A 70 -2.40 -1.92 -4.46
N SER A 71 -1.74 -2.21 -5.58
CA SER A 71 -0.67 -3.21 -5.70
C SER A 71 0.46 -3.01 -4.68
N CYS A 72 0.82 -1.76 -4.38
CA CYS A 72 1.82 -1.44 -3.34
C CYS A 72 1.35 -1.87 -1.94
N ARG A 73 0.04 -1.79 -1.66
CA ARG A 73 -0.49 -2.29 -0.39
C ARG A 73 -0.47 -3.81 -0.33
N CYS A 74 -0.79 -4.49 -1.41
CA CYS A 74 -0.69 -5.95 -1.47
C CYS A 74 0.77 -6.40 -1.31
N TRP A 75 1.73 -5.75 -2.01
CA TRP A 75 3.17 -5.96 -1.81
C TRP A 75 3.56 -5.82 -0.33
N TYR A 76 3.11 -4.76 0.33
CA TYR A 76 3.40 -4.53 1.74
C TYR A 76 2.83 -5.64 2.65
N ASN A 77 1.63 -6.16 2.34
CA ASN A 77 1.05 -7.26 3.09
C ASN A 77 1.93 -8.51 3.01
N PHE A 78 2.47 -8.86 1.84
CA PHE A 78 3.43 -9.96 1.69
C PHE A 78 4.67 -9.77 2.56
N LEU A 79 5.25 -8.56 2.60
CA LEU A 79 6.39 -8.27 3.47
C LEU A 79 6.04 -8.40 4.96
N TYR A 80 4.87 -7.89 5.36
CA TYR A 80 4.42 -7.97 6.74
C TYR A 80 4.25 -9.42 7.20
N PHE A 81 3.71 -10.29 6.35
CA PHE A 81 3.50 -11.71 6.63
C PHE A 81 4.72 -12.59 6.31
N GLY A 82 5.89 -11.99 6.07
CA GLY A 82 7.17 -12.67 6.03
C GLY A 82 7.49 -13.39 4.73
N HIS A 83 6.85 -13.03 3.62
CA HIS A 83 7.30 -13.47 2.30
C HIS A 83 8.67 -12.89 1.98
N ASP A 84 9.55 -13.65 1.31
CA ASP A 84 10.88 -13.16 0.95
C ASP A 84 10.77 -11.89 0.09
N PRO A 85 11.34 -10.75 0.53
CA PRO A 85 11.30 -9.49 -0.22
C PRO A 85 11.89 -9.59 -1.64
N ASN A 86 12.79 -10.54 -1.88
CA ASN A 86 13.38 -10.76 -3.21
C ASN A 86 12.43 -11.49 -4.16
N LEU A 87 11.39 -12.12 -3.63
CA LEU A 87 10.41 -12.87 -4.39
C LEU A 87 9.11 -12.10 -4.65
N VAL A 88 8.93 -10.89 -4.07
CA VAL A 88 7.71 -10.10 -4.27
C VAL A 88 8.01 -8.74 -4.87
N GLY A 89 7.31 -8.39 -5.94
CA GLY A 89 7.47 -7.11 -6.63
C GLY A 89 6.15 -6.55 -7.17
N VAL A 90 6.18 -5.28 -7.53
CA VAL A 90 5.07 -4.57 -8.15
C VAL A 90 5.39 -4.30 -9.61
N LEU A 91 4.45 -4.58 -10.51
CA LEU A 91 4.55 -4.25 -11.93
C LEU A 91 4.34 -2.74 -12.09
N ASP A 92 5.40 -2.04 -12.46
CA ASP A 92 5.42 -0.59 -12.60
C ASP A 92 4.50 -0.10 -13.72
N GLY A 93 3.56 0.81 -13.41
CA GLY A 93 2.50 1.26 -14.31
C GLY A 93 1.29 0.32 -14.42
N GLY A 94 1.33 -0.88 -13.82
CA GLY A 94 0.21 -1.80 -13.71
C GLY A 94 -0.42 -2.22 -15.04
N LEU A 95 -1.73 -2.56 -15.01
CA LEU A 95 -2.45 -3.02 -16.20
C LEU A 95 -2.57 -1.93 -17.28
N LYS A 96 -2.69 -0.66 -16.88
CA LYS A 96 -2.84 0.44 -17.83
C LYS A 96 -1.63 0.53 -18.77
N LYS A 97 -0.41 0.53 -18.20
CA LYS A 97 0.83 0.56 -19.00
C LYS A 97 1.00 -0.71 -19.82
N TRP A 98 0.70 -1.88 -19.26
CA TRP A 98 0.74 -3.15 -19.98
C TRP A 98 -0.07 -3.11 -21.27
N ILE A 99 -1.29 -2.55 -21.22
CA ILE A 99 -2.18 -2.40 -22.38
C ILE A 99 -1.63 -1.33 -23.35
N LEU A 100 -1.13 -0.20 -22.86
CA LEU A 100 -0.54 0.85 -23.70
C LEU A 100 0.67 0.36 -24.49
N GLU A 101 1.41 -0.60 -23.95
CA GLU A 101 2.53 -1.27 -24.62
C GLU A 101 2.08 -2.41 -25.55
N ASN A 102 0.78 -2.55 -25.84
CA ASN A 102 0.19 -3.58 -26.69
C ASN A 102 0.52 -5.00 -26.25
N LYS A 103 0.74 -5.24 -24.97
CA LYS A 103 0.98 -6.58 -24.42
C LYS A 103 -0.32 -7.36 -24.30
N VAL A 104 -0.21 -8.68 -24.36
CA VAL A 104 -1.36 -9.60 -24.37
C VAL A 104 -2.15 -9.52 -23.06
N VAL A 105 -3.46 -9.42 -23.20
CA VAL A 105 -4.44 -9.60 -22.12
C VAL A 105 -5.46 -10.65 -22.53
N ASN A 106 -6.11 -11.28 -21.58
CA ASN A 106 -7.20 -12.20 -21.83
C ASN A 106 -8.25 -12.15 -20.69
N SER A 107 -9.30 -12.94 -20.80
CA SER A 107 -10.34 -13.12 -19.77
C SER A 107 -10.47 -14.59 -19.35
N ASN A 108 -9.41 -15.39 -19.54
CA ASN A 108 -9.42 -16.81 -19.29
C ASN A 108 -9.52 -17.10 -17.78
N LYS A 109 -10.44 -17.98 -17.42
CA LYS A 109 -10.52 -18.44 -16.03
C LYS A 109 -9.28 -19.24 -15.65
N ILE A 110 -8.68 -18.90 -14.53
CA ILE A 110 -7.53 -19.61 -13.99
C ILE A 110 -8.01 -20.77 -13.12
N LYS A 111 -7.49 -21.95 -13.35
CA LYS A 111 -7.71 -23.11 -12.48
C LYS A 111 -6.66 -23.08 -11.38
N ILE A 112 -7.08 -22.75 -10.18
CA ILE A 112 -6.19 -22.68 -9.02
C ILE A 112 -6.08 -24.08 -8.39
N GLN A 113 -4.85 -24.52 -8.16
CA GLN A 113 -4.54 -25.66 -7.32
C GLN A 113 -4.09 -25.14 -5.95
N LYS A 114 -4.79 -25.53 -4.88
CA LYS A 114 -4.43 -25.11 -3.52
C LYS A 114 -3.00 -25.48 -3.16
N SER A 115 -2.35 -24.60 -2.44
CA SER A 115 -1.00 -24.78 -1.89
C SER A 115 -1.00 -24.80 -0.36
N LYS A 116 0.19 -24.66 0.22
CA LYS A 116 0.39 -24.39 1.64
C LYS A 116 1.23 -23.14 1.79
N TYR A 117 0.71 -22.15 2.49
CA TYR A 117 1.43 -20.93 2.86
C TYR A 117 1.59 -20.84 4.37
N LYS A 118 2.75 -20.39 4.84
CA LYS A 118 3.02 -20.09 6.25
C LYS A 118 3.47 -18.66 6.41
N SER A 119 2.84 -17.93 7.30
CA SER A 119 3.16 -16.56 7.60
C SER A 119 4.07 -16.42 8.82
N GLN A 120 4.91 -15.40 8.77
CA GLN A 120 5.72 -14.95 9.89
C GLN A 120 5.58 -13.43 10.02
N GLU A 121 4.72 -12.97 10.92
CA GLU A 121 4.42 -11.55 11.07
C GLU A 121 5.66 -10.73 11.45
N ASN A 122 5.96 -9.72 10.66
CA ASN A 122 6.96 -8.70 10.99
C ASN A 122 6.29 -7.46 11.59
N LYS A 123 6.02 -7.50 12.89
CA LYS A 123 5.35 -6.43 13.64
C LYS A 123 6.13 -5.11 13.65
N ASN A 124 7.42 -5.12 13.30
CA ASN A 124 8.23 -3.91 13.21
C ASN A 124 7.86 -3.04 12.00
N LEU A 125 7.17 -3.60 11.01
CA LEU A 125 6.73 -2.86 9.82
C LEU A 125 5.50 -1.98 10.09
N VAL A 126 4.76 -2.20 11.17
CA VAL A 126 3.55 -1.44 11.50
C VAL A 126 3.73 -0.57 12.73
N LYS A 127 3.08 0.58 12.72
CA LYS A 127 2.87 1.43 13.88
C LYS A 127 1.39 1.55 14.16
N ASN A 128 1.02 1.49 15.44
CA ASN A 128 -0.35 1.70 15.91
C ASN A 128 -0.56 3.14 16.41
N LYS A 129 -1.81 3.50 16.72
CA LYS A 129 -2.18 4.84 17.17
C LYS A 129 -1.40 5.28 18.41
N ASN A 130 -1.24 4.43 19.42
CA ASN A 130 -0.51 4.77 20.65
C ASN A 130 0.95 5.13 20.36
N GLN A 131 1.61 4.42 19.45
CA GLN A 131 2.99 4.73 19.05
C GLN A 131 3.08 6.07 18.30
N ILE A 132 2.08 6.41 17.49
CA ILE A 132 1.99 7.71 16.82
C ILE A 132 1.77 8.82 17.83
N ASP A 133 0.85 8.65 18.79
CA ASP A 133 0.58 9.64 19.83
C ASP A 133 1.82 9.91 20.69
N LEU A 134 2.53 8.88 21.12
CA LEU A 134 3.77 9.02 21.87
C LEU A 134 4.85 9.74 21.07
N ASN A 135 4.94 9.45 19.76
CA ASN A 135 5.95 10.05 18.88
C ASN A 135 5.79 11.57 18.68
N ILE A 136 4.60 12.13 18.91
CA ILE A 136 4.39 13.58 18.86
C ILE A 136 5.35 14.33 19.81
N ASN A 137 5.60 13.75 20.98
CA ASN A 137 6.49 14.33 21.99
C ASN A 137 7.94 13.78 21.90
N ILE A 138 8.09 12.48 21.69
CA ILE A 138 9.41 11.78 21.68
C ILE A 138 10.19 12.06 20.40
N LYS A 139 9.49 12.20 19.25
CA LYS A 139 10.10 12.46 17.91
C LYS A 139 11.15 11.41 17.49
N ASP A 140 10.89 10.13 17.82
CA ASP A 140 11.77 9.02 17.48
C ASP A 140 11.79 8.69 15.97
N PHE A 141 10.66 8.97 15.29
CA PHE A 141 10.52 8.75 13.85
C PHE A 141 9.76 9.88 13.16
N PHE A 142 10.04 10.06 11.87
CA PHE A 142 9.26 10.96 11.02
C PHE A 142 7.96 10.29 10.55
N VAL A 143 6.86 11.04 10.57
CA VAL A 143 5.60 10.62 9.96
C VAL A 143 5.42 11.39 8.66
N VAL A 144 5.21 10.68 7.54
CA VAL A 144 5.00 11.28 6.22
C VAL A 144 3.64 10.82 5.67
N ASP A 145 2.77 11.79 5.41
CA ASP A 145 1.40 11.57 4.93
C ASP A 145 1.34 11.62 3.39
N ALA A 146 0.82 10.56 2.79
CA ALA A 146 0.71 10.39 1.33
C ALA A 146 -0.57 11.01 0.71
N ARG A 147 -1.46 11.61 1.51
CA ARG A 147 -2.69 12.26 1.02
C ARG A 147 -2.35 13.52 0.20
N SER A 148 -3.36 14.06 -0.50
CA SER A 148 -3.20 15.37 -1.14
C SER A 148 -2.95 16.47 -0.09
N LYS A 149 -2.28 17.53 -0.53
CA LYS A 149 -1.91 18.66 0.33
C LYS A 149 -3.14 19.33 0.95
N GLU A 150 -4.21 19.48 0.19
CA GLU A 150 -5.47 20.08 0.66
C GLU A 150 -6.11 19.26 1.79
N ARG A 151 -6.05 17.91 1.69
CA ARG A 151 -6.55 17.02 2.74
C ARG A 151 -5.67 17.07 3.99
N PHE A 152 -4.35 17.11 3.79
CA PHE A 152 -3.38 17.21 4.87
C PHE A 152 -3.54 18.53 5.65
N GLU A 153 -3.69 19.63 4.94
CA GLU A 153 -3.88 20.98 5.52
C GLU A 153 -5.30 21.21 6.09
N GLY A 154 -6.21 20.27 5.91
CA GLY A 154 -7.58 20.40 6.39
C GLY A 154 -8.47 21.33 5.56
N LYS A 155 -8.04 21.74 4.37
CA LYS A 155 -8.78 22.65 3.47
C LYS A 155 -9.98 22.00 2.80
N VAL A 156 -10.02 20.67 2.75
CA VAL A 156 -11.13 19.89 2.22
C VAL A 156 -11.56 18.84 3.25
N PRO A 157 -12.86 18.49 3.29
CA PRO A 157 -13.35 17.45 4.20
C PRO A 157 -12.78 16.07 3.86
N ASP A 158 -12.63 15.20 4.86
CA ASP A 158 -12.33 13.80 4.60
C ASP A 158 -13.57 13.14 3.92
N PRO A 159 -13.37 12.29 2.91
CA PRO A 159 -14.49 11.62 2.24
C PRO A 159 -15.22 10.58 3.11
N ARG A 160 -14.70 10.28 4.29
CA ARG A 160 -15.32 9.36 5.25
C ARG A 160 -16.17 10.12 6.25
N LYS A 161 -17.33 9.56 6.58
CA LYS A 161 -18.16 10.08 7.68
C LYS A 161 -17.43 9.95 9.01
N ASN A 162 -17.67 10.88 9.92
CA ASN A 162 -17.11 10.89 11.28
C ASN A 162 -15.56 10.90 11.33
N VAL A 163 -14.93 11.46 10.30
CA VAL A 163 -13.48 11.69 10.26
C VAL A 163 -13.22 13.18 10.06
N ARG A 164 -12.52 13.81 11.00
CA ARG A 164 -12.16 15.23 10.93
C ARG A 164 -11.18 15.54 9.81
N SER A 165 -11.10 16.79 9.39
CA SER A 165 -10.06 17.29 8.48
C SER A 165 -8.75 17.55 9.24
N GLY A 166 -7.64 17.66 8.49
CA GLY A 166 -6.31 17.97 9.03
C GLY A 166 -5.32 16.81 8.95
N SER A 167 -4.30 16.84 9.80
CA SER A 167 -3.18 15.91 9.81
C SER A 167 -2.73 15.50 11.21
N ILE A 168 -1.86 14.50 11.28
CA ILE A 168 -1.18 14.10 12.52
C ILE A 168 -0.20 15.23 12.90
N PRO A 169 -0.17 15.69 14.16
CA PRO A 169 0.79 16.71 14.59
C PRO A 169 2.23 16.31 14.30
N ASN A 170 3.06 17.27 13.90
CA ASN A 170 4.48 17.10 13.55
C ASN A 170 4.73 16.13 12.37
N SER A 171 3.72 15.82 11.56
CA SER A 171 3.90 15.05 10.33
C SER A 171 4.22 15.94 9.12
N PHE A 172 4.83 15.35 8.11
CA PHE A 172 5.13 15.97 6.83
C PHE A 172 4.16 15.48 5.76
N CYS A 173 3.98 16.26 4.69
CA CYS A 173 3.15 15.88 3.56
C CYS A 173 4.00 15.64 2.32
N LEU A 174 3.83 14.46 1.71
CA LEU A 174 4.29 14.15 0.36
C LEU A 174 3.18 13.43 -0.37
N PRO A 175 2.35 14.12 -1.16
CA PRO A 175 1.33 13.44 -1.95
C PRO A 175 1.92 12.33 -2.82
N PHE A 176 1.37 11.12 -2.71
CA PHE A 176 1.93 9.97 -3.44
C PHE A 176 2.02 10.18 -4.95
N LYS A 177 1.13 11.00 -5.52
CA LYS A 177 1.16 11.35 -6.94
C LYS A 177 2.42 12.12 -7.36
N GLU A 178 3.09 12.81 -6.44
CA GLU A 178 4.29 13.57 -6.76
C GLU A 178 5.52 12.70 -7.07
N ILE A 179 5.50 11.44 -6.70
CA ILE A 179 6.56 10.46 -7.01
C ILE A 179 6.24 9.60 -8.22
N LEU A 180 5.13 9.85 -8.90
CA LEU A 180 4.67 9.10 -10.06
C LEU A 180 4.72 9.97 -11.33
N ASN A 181 4.85 9.30 -12.47
CA ASN A 181 4.63 9.84 -13.79
C ASN A 181 3.12 9.80 -14.15
N GLU A 182 2.74 10.42 -15.26
CA GLU A 182 1.34 10.45 -15.71
C GLU A 182 0.78 9.06 -16.06
N ASP A 183 1.64 8.13 -16.46
CA ASP A 183 1.30 6.73 -16.75
C ASP A 183 1.27 5.83 -15.50
N ASN A 184 1.30 6.41 -14.30
CA ASN A 184 1.37 5.75 -13.00
C ASN A 184 2.65 4.93 -12.76
N THR A 185 3.68 5.07 -13.57
CA THR A 185 5.00 4.53 -13.21
C THR A 185 5.68 5.37 -12.14
N PHE A 186 6.56 4.78 -11.39
CA PHE A 186 7.43 5.53 -10.49
C PHE A 186 8.38 6.44 -11.30
N LYS A 187 8.65 7.63 -10.79
CA LYS A 187 9.71 8.51 -11.30
C LYS A 187 11.06 7.83 -11.12
N LYS A 188 12.09 8.36 -11.79
CA LYS A 188 13.46 7.91 -11.59
C LYS A 188 13.90 8.09 -10.14
N THR A 189 14.77 7.23 -9.66
CA THR A 189 15.25 7.23 -8.26
C THR A 189 15.83 8.58 -7.83
N GLU A 190 16.49 9.30 -8.75
CA GLU A 190 17.03 10.63 -8.47
C GLU A 190 15.93 11.68 -8.23
N GLU A 191 14.82 11.59 -8.96
CA GLU A 191 13.68 12.49 -8.80
C GLU A 191 12.90 12.17 -7.51
N ILE A 192 12.71 10.88 -7.22
CA ILE A 192 12.12 10.41 -5.95
C ILE A 192 12.97 10.89 -4.77
N SER A 193 14.29 10.71 -4.84
CA SER A 193 15.23 11.18 -3.81
C SER A 193 15.08 12.68 -3.56
N LYS A 194 15.02 13.50 -4.62
CA LYS A 194 14.84 14.96 -4.51
C LYS A 194 13.54 15.33 -3.78
N LYS A 195 12.45 14.58 -4.03
CA LYS A 195 11.16 14.81 -3.34
C LYS A 195 11.25 14.52 -1.84
N PHE A 196 11.90 13.44 -1.47
CA PHE A 196 12.09 13.12 -0.05
C PHE A 196 13.04 14.09 0.66
N ILE A 197 14.15 14.49 0.04
CA ILE A 197 15.13 15.43 0.60
C ILE A 197 14.49 16.80 0.95
N GLN A 198 13.44 17.21 0.23
CA GLN A 198 12.73 18.46 0.50
C GLN A 198 11.97 18.46 1.84
N ILE A 199 11.68 17.28 2.40
CA ILE A 199 10.87 17.15 3.61
C ILE A 199 11.59 16.44 4.76
N ILE A 200 12.53 15.55 4.47
CA ILE A 200 13.28 14.77 5.45
C ILE A 200 14.73 14.55 4.98
N ASP A 201 15.63 14.23 5.91
CA ASP A 201 16.95 13.71 5.52
C ASP A 201 16.80 12.28 4.99
N ILE A 202 17.16 12.06 3.72
CA ILE A 202 17.05 10.77 3.03
C ILE A 202 17.90 9.65 3.66
N LYS A 203 18.83 9.98 4.52
CA LYS A 203 19.62 9.00 5.29
C LYS A 203 18.85 8.44 6.50
N HIS A 204 17.70 9.02 6.81
CA HIS A 204 16.89 8.58 7.93
C HIS A 204 16.24 7.23 7.63
N ASN A 205 16.48 6.24 8.49
CA ASN A 205 15.89 4.90 8.39
C ASN A 205 14.63 4.74 9.25
N ASN A 206 14.29 5.73 10.06
CA ASN A 206 13.14 5.67 10.97
C ASN A 206 12.01 6.58 10.49
N ILE A 207 11.37 6.17 9.39
CA ILE A 207 10.26 6.89 8.76
C ILE A 207 9.04 5.97 8.76
N VAL A 208 7.89 6.53 9.08
CA VAL A 208 6.58 5.86 9.09
C VAL A 208 5.68 6.58 8.10
N PHE A 209 5.17 5.88 7.12
CA PHE A 209 4.23 6.45 6.17
C PHE A 209 2.79 6.29 6.64
N SER A 210 1.98 7.30 6.38
CA SER A 210 0.55 7.36 6.68
C SER A 210 -0.22 7.84 5.45
N CYS A 211 -1.52 7.62 5.42
CA CYS A 211 -2.40 8.21 4.42
C CYS A 211 -3.85 8.26 4.91
N GLY A 212 -4.83 7.96 4.06
CA GLY A 212 -6.24 7.86 4.47
C GLY A 212 -6.58 6.54 5.17
N SER A 213 -6.00 5.40 4.73
CA SER A 213 -6.33 4.04 5.21
C SER A 213 -5.21 3.02 4.94
N GLY A 214 -3.96 3.46 4.93
CA GLY A 214 -2.80 2.60 4.77
C GLY A 214 -2.55 2.06 3.35
N VAL A 215 -3.27 2.53 2.32
CA VAL A 215 -3.06 2.09 0.93
C VAL A 215 -1.96 2.90 0.25
N THR A 216 -2.17 4.22 0.07
CA THR A 216 -1.18 5.08 -0.60
C THR A 216 0.07 5.35 0.25
N ALA A 217 0.02 5.10 1.55
CA ALA A 217 1.20 5.05 2.41
C ALA A 217 2.22 4.01 1.90
N CYS A 218 1.75 2.86 1.41
CA CYS A 218 2.60 1.81 0.86
C CYS A 218 3.26 2.22 -0.47
N VAL A 219 2.67 3.16 -1.22
CA VAL A 219 3.31 3.73 -2.42
C VAL A 219 4.56 4.51 -2.02
N LEU A 220 4.47 5.37 -1.00
CA LEU A 220 5.65 6.08 -0.48
C LEU A 220 6.66 5.13 0.16
N ALA A 221 6.19 4.10 0.88
CA ALA A 221 7.07 3.11 1.50
C ALA A 221 7.89 2.34 0.45
N LEU A 222 7.25 1.90 -0.65
CA LEU A 222 7.95 1.28 -1.77
C LEU A 222 8.92 2.27 -2.45
N ALA A 223 8.48 3.49 -2.75
CA ALA A 223 9.33 4.51 -3.35
C ALA A 223 10.58 4.81 -2.50
N TYR A 224 10.40 4.91 -1.18
CA TYR A 224 11.53 5.15 -0.29
C TYR A 224 12.49 3.96 -0.23
N SER A 225 11.98 2.73 -0.34
CA SER A 225 12.82 1.51 -0.43
C SER A 225 13.67 1.48 -1.71
N LEU A 226 13.23 2.13 -2.79
CA LEU A 226 14.01 2.22 -4.04
C LEU A 226 15.19 3.18 -3.93
N VAL A 227 15.16 4.14 -3.01
CA VAL A 227 16.20 5.18 -2.84
C VAL A 227 17.03 5.02 -1.57
N ASN A 228 16.59 4.16 -0.66
CA ASN A 228 17.30 3.85 0.58
C ASN A 228 17.24 2.34 0.88
N ASN A 229 18.27 1.61 0.51
CA ASN A 229 18.36 0.15 0.66
C ASN A 229 18.48 -0.34 2.10
N LYS A 230 18.70 0.56 3.07
CA LYS A 230 18.72 0.26 4.52
C LYS A 230 17.35 0.47 5.16
N TYR A 231 16.40 1.04 4.44
CA TYR A 231 15.07 1.31 4.95
C TYR A 231 14.24 0.02 5.04
N SER A 232 13.61 -0.17 6.19
CA SER A 232 12.57 -1.18 6.38
C SER A 232 11.20 -0.49 6.29
N PRO A 233 10.34 -0.82 5.31
CA PRO A 233 9.10 -0.09 5.06
C PRO A 233 8.16 -0.17 6.25
N LYS A 234 7.86 1.00 6.86
CA LYS A 234 6.97 1.10 8.01
C LYS A 234 5.76 1.95 7.68
N ILE A 235 4.58 1.51 8.08
CA ILE A 235 3.37 2.30 7.95
C ILE A 235 2.61 2.41 9.28
N TYR A 236 1.91 3.52 9.46
CA TYR A 236 0.81 3.62 10.39
C TYR A 236 -0.44 3.09 9.67
N TYR A 237 -0.79 1.82 9.94
CA TYR A 237 -1.77 1.12 9.11
C TYR A 237 -3.22 1.57 9.33
N GLY A 238 -3.59 2.06 10.53
CA GLY A 238 -4.88 2.72 10.78
C GLY A 238 -5.01 4.09 10.11
N SER A 239 -3.88 4.77 9.90
CA SER A 239 -3.80 6.01 9.14
C SER A 239 -4.81 7.08 9.62
N TRP A 240 -5.21 8.00 8.73
CA TRP A 240 -6.15 9.06 9.08
C TRP A 240 -7.56 8.55 9.40
N ALA A 241 -7.96 7.40 8.84
CA ALA A 241 -9.26 6.78 9.16
C ALA A 241 -9.38 6.45 10.66
N GLU A 242 -8.27 6.09 11.31
CA GLU A 242 -8.21 5.88 12.76
C GLU A 242 -7.91 7.18 13.51
N TYR A 243 -6.85 7.90 13.12
CA TYR A 243 -6.37 9.08 13.83
C TYR A 243 -7.35 10.25 13.81
N GLY A 244 -8.04 10.44 12.70
CA GLY A 244 -9.03 11.49 12.50
C GLY A 244 -10.45 11.15 12.95
N LYS A 245 -10.70 9.94 13.47
CA LYS A 245 -12.04 9.52 13.93
C LYS A 245 -12.52 10.42 15.07
N ILE A 246 -13.79 10.90 14.97
CA ILE A 246 -14.49 11.77 15.93
C ILE A 246 -15.27 10.89 16.90
#